data_f5e2c89e767357ad707b2e7062c017d1
#
_entry.id   f5e2c89e767357ad707b2e7062c017d1
#
_cell.length_a   1.000
_cell.length_b   1.000
_cell.length_c   1.000
_cell.angle_alpha   90.00
_cell.angle_beta   90.00
_cell.angle_gamma   90.00
#
_symmetry.space_group_name_H-M   'P 1'
#
loop_
_entity.id
_entity.type
_entity.pdbx_description
1 polymer ?
#
loop_
_entity_poly.entity_id
_entity_poly.type
_entity_poly.pdbx_seq_one_letter_code
_entity_poly.pdbx_strand_id
1 'polypeptide(L)'
;MIKIKRLNLDSSWYIKFNKLNFVLDPWLIGSEIDGFKWLNEQWHIKPPVPIDDIPNYDSIVISQNYEDHCHIETLKRLPNDKSILATEKAYNKLKKQFPNREIIRIDTKNEMEKNKINFISIKPPKIMDPIYFALLIYDQDNNGIFYAPHGFTLDENQKELVNKFKIKLMITTFTEFKLPKIMGGYVNPGMSNVYELYNQISPKYIINTHDEKKKAKGLVSLLAKIKYPDLESIENIKDFNFINIDNYKSITLN
;
A
#
# COMPACT_ATOMS: atom_id res chain seq x y z
N MET A 1 0.46 -3.57 -19.46
CA MET A 1 -0.26 -2.28 -19.29
C MET A 1 -0.84 -2.23 -17.88
N ILE A 2 -0.61 -1.13 -17.16
CA ILE A 2 -1.14 -0.90 -15.80
C ILE A 2 -2.07 0.30 -15.87
N LYS A 3 -3.34 0.17 -15.42
CA LYS A 3 -4.22 1.31 -15.17
C LYS A 3 -4.41 1.45 -13.68
N ILE A 4 -4.22 2.66 -13.15
CA ILE A 4 -4.30 2.93 -11.72
C ILE A 4 -5.18 4.14 -11.44
N LYS A 5 -5.91 4.11 -10.32
CA LYS A 5 -6.77 5.19 -9.82
C LYS A 5 -6.69 5.23 -8.30
N ARG A 6 -6.50 6.40 -7.71
CA ARG A 6 -6.68 6.56 -6.26
C ARG A 6 -8.14 6.39 -5.89
N LEU A 7 -8.41 5.71 -4.78
CA LEU A 7 -9.73 5.64 -4.17
C LEU A 7 -9.83 6.55 -2.93
N ASN A 8 -8.69 6.80 -2.27
CA ASN A 8 -8.47 7.90 -1.33
C ASN A 8 -7.11 8.55 -1.65
N LEU A 9 -6.73 9.61 -0.95
CA LEU A 9 -5.42 10.25 -1.15
C LEU A 9 -4.33 9.63 -0.24
N ASP A 10 -4.67 8.59 0.50
CA ASP A 10 -3.78 7.85 1.38
C ASP A 10 -3.29 6.53 0.73
N SER A 11 -3.85 5.41 1.12
CA SER A 11 -3.34 4.07 0.79
C SER A 11 -4.21 3.29 -0.20
N SER A 12 -5.43 3.77 -0.50
CA SER A 12 -6.42 2.98 -1.25
C SER A 12 -6.35 3.19 -2.76
N TRP A 13 -6.25 2.09 -3.48
CA TRP A 13 -6.07 2.10 -4.94
C TRP A 13 -7.03 1.15 -5.65
N TYR A 14 -7.47 1.53 -6.85
CA TYR A 14 -7.93 0.61 -7.87
C TYR A 14 -6.81 0.41 -8.87
N ILE A 15 -6.46 -0.85 -9.13
CA ILE A 15 -5.40 -1.22 -10.06
C ILE A 15 -5.96 -2.25 -11.05
N LYS A 16 -5.79 -1.97 -12.34
CA LYS A 16 -5.93 -2.96 -13.41
C LYS A 16 -4.54 -3.31 -13.91
N PHE A 17 -4.15 -4.56 -13.73
CA PHE A 17 -2.90 -5.09 -14.22
C PHE A 17 -3.19 -6.26 -15.16
N ASN A 18 -3.02 -6.01 -16.46
CA ASN A 18 -3.38 -6.93 -17.53
C ASN A 18 -4.85 -7.43 -17.42
N LYS A 19 -5.06 -8.70 -17.04
CA LYS A 19 -6.38 -9.34 -16.94
C LYS A 19 -7.01 -9.29 -15.55
N LEU A 20 -6.29 -8.79 -14.54
CA LEU A 20 -6.76 -8.70 -13.18
C LEU A 20 -7.07 -7.25 -12.81
N ASN A 21 -8.26 -7.03 -12.27
CA ASN A 21 -8.64 -5.77 -11.66
C ASN A 21 -8.76 -5.99 -10.15
N PHE A 22 -8.16 -5.14 -9.34
CA PHE A 22 -8.27 -5.28 -7.89
C PHE A 22 -8.31 -3.94 -7.17
N VAL A 23 -8.92 -3.96 -6.00
CA VAL A 23 -8.88 -2.86 -5.03
C VAL A 23 -7.81 -3.18 -4.00
N LEU A 24 -6.88 -2.28 -3.79
CA LEU A 24 -5.77 -2.43 -2.85
C LEU A 24 -6.00 -1.53 -1.63
N ASP A 25 -5.91 -2.13 -0.44
CA ASP A 25 -5.95 -1.48 0.86
C ASP A 25 -7.14 -0.48 1.04
N PRO A 26 -8.40 -0.90 0.90
CA PRO A 26 -9.54 0.01 0.91
C PRO A 26 -9.88 0.53 2.32
N TRP A 27 -9.65 1.83 2.53
CA TRP A 27 -10.22 2.62 3.62
C TRP A 27 -11.02 3.78 3.02
N LEU A 28 -12.34 3.62 2.88
CA LEU A 28 -13.21 4.49 2.07
C LEU A 28 -14.32 5.16 2.87
N ILE A 29 -14.48 4.80 4.13
CA ILE A 29 -15.53 5.34 5.01
C ILE A 29 -15.03 5.53 6.43
N GLY A 30 -15.61 6.45 7.16
CA GLY A 30 -15.38 6.62 8.60
C GLY A 30 -13.97 7.05 8.97
N SER A 31 -13.58 6.71 10.18
CA SER A 31 -12.24 6.95 10.72
C SER A 31 -11.47 5.64 10.85
N GLU A 32 -10.16 5.71 10.71
CA GLU A 32 -9.27 4.64 11.17
C GLU A 32 -8.98 4.80 12.67
N ILE A 33 -8.83 3.69 13.37
CA ILE A 33 -8.52 3.65 14.80
C ILE A 33 -7.46 2.59 15.03
N ASP A 34 -6.23 3.01 15.28
CA ASP A 34 -5.16 2.11 15.66
C ASP A 34 -5.13 1.92 17.18
N GLY A 35 -5.56 0.73 17.61
CA GLY A 35 -5.68 0.37 19.02
C GLY A 35 -6.92 0.99 19.67
N PHE A 36 -6.79 2.21 20.19
CA PHE A 36 -7.87 2.91 20.90
C PHE A 36 -8.03 4.33 20.39
N LYS A 37 -9.26 4.87 20.41
CA LYS A 37 -9.57 6.25 19.97
C LYS A 37 -8.74 7.33 20.68
N TRP A 38 -8.42 7.14 21.96
CA TRP A 38 -7.59 8.06 22.71
C TRP A 38 -6.10 8.00 22.31
N LEU A 39 -5.66 6.87 21.70
CA LEU A 39 -4.30 6.69 21.22
C LEU A 39 -4.13 7.25 19.81
N ASN A 40 -4.97 6.82 18.86
CA ASN A 40 -4.94 7.27 17.48
C ASN A 40 -6.31 7.10 16.82
N GLU A 41 -6.89 8.20 16.34
CA GLU A 41 -8.07 8.20 15.49
C GLU A 41 -7.88 9.25 14.40
N GLN A 42 -8.01 8.83 13.11
CA GLN A 42 -7.74 9.69 11.96
C GLN A 42 -8.89 9.66 10.96
N TRP A 43 -9.03 10.75 10.18
CA TRP A 43 -10.04 10.91 9.15
C TRP A 43 -9.42 11.51 7.89
N HIS A 44 -9.93 11.13 6.75
CA HIS A 44 -9.68 11.82 5.49
C HIS A 44 -10.16 13.28 5.56
N ILE A 45 -9.36 14.22 5.04
CA ILE A 45 -9.81 15.60 4.83
C ILE A 45 -10.63 15.69 3.54
N LYS A 46 -10.14 15.04 2.46
CA LYS A 46 -10.86 14.93 1.20
C LYS A 46 -11.63 13.61 1.18
N PRO A 47 -12.96 13.64 0.95
CA PRO A 47 -13.74 12.40 0.90
C PRO A 47 -13.18 11.41 -0.10
N PRO A 48 -13.06 10.12 0.25
CA PRO A 48 -12.71 9.06 -0.69
C PRO A 48 -13.75 8.89 -1.81
N VAL A 49 -13.39 8.14 -2.83
CA VAL A 49 -14.34 7.71 -3.87
C VAL A 49 -15.46 6.90 -3.22
N PRO A 50 -16.75 7.21 -3.51
CA PRO A 50 -17.86 6.40 -3.04
C PRO A 50 -17.73 4.94 -3.46
N ILE A 51 -18.17 4.02 -2.61
CA ILE A 51 -18.04 2.57 -2.87
C ILE A 51 -18.71 2.19 -4.19
N ASP A 52 -19.86 2.76 -4.50
CA ASP A 52 -20.62 2.50 -5.73
C ASP A 52 -19.95 3.05 -7.00
N ASP A 53 -19.01 3.99 -6.86
CA ASP A 53 -18.24 4.58 -7.96
C ASP A 53 -16.90 3.87 -8.21
N ILE A 54 -16.60 2.80 -7.47
CA ILE A 54 -15.43 1.97 -7.72
C ILE A 54 -15.63 1.21 -9.04
N PRO A 55 -14.68 1.28 -9.99
CA PRO A 55 -14.78 0.46 -11.20
C PRO A 55 -14.88 -1.03 -10.87
N ASN A 56 -15.51 -1.83 -11.73
CA ASN A 56 -15.63 -3.26 -11.51
C ASN A 56 -14.25 -3.91 -11.29
N TYR A 57 -14.17 -4.79 -10.27
CA TYR A 57 -12.94 -5.46 -9.86
C TYR A 57 -13.20 -6.94 -9.53
N ASP A 58 -12.14 -7.73 -9.59
CA ASP A 58 -12.18 -9.18 -9.40
C ASP A 58 -11.88 -9.58 -7.96
N SER A 59 -11.05 -8.79 -7.27
CA SER A 59 -10.56 -9.12 -5.93
C SER A 59 -10.21 -7.87 -5.13
N ILE A 60 -10.07 -8.07 -3.82
CA ILE A 60 -9.51 -7.09 -2.89
C ILE A 60 -8.15 -7.60 -2.45
N VAL A 61 -7.16 -6.72 -2.39
CA VAL A 61 -5.80 -7.03 -1.91
C VAL A 61 -5.54 -6.23 -0.64
N ILE A 62 -5.09 -6.89 0.42
CA ILE A 62 -4.76 -6.27 1.71
C ILE A 62 -3.30 -6.52 2.04
N SER A 63 -2.51 -5.46 2.06
CA SER A 63 -1.07 -5.53 2.28
C SER A 63 -0.68 -5.56 3.76
N GLN A 64 -1.44 -4.86 4.62
CA GLN A 64 -1.14 -4.67 6.04
C GLN A 64 -2.36 -4.98 6.89
N ASN A 65 -2.16 -5.22 8.18
CA ASN A 65 -3.25 -5.49 9.13
C ASN A 65 -3.78 -4.24 9.87
N TYR A 66 -3.19 -3.07 9.65
CA TYR A 66 -3.59 -1.80 10.25
C TYR A 66 -4.88 -1.26 9.60
N GLU A 67 -5.61 -0.42 10.33
CA GLU A 67 -6.95 0.01 9.91
C GLU A 67 -6.94 0.88 8.64
N ASP A 68 -5.90 1.62 8.37
CA ASP A 68 -5.70 2.42 7.16
C ASP A 68 -5.45 1.58 5.88
N HIS A 69 -5.21 0.26 6.05
CA HIS A 69 -5.08 -0.73 4.96
C HIS A 69 -6.17 -1.80 5.02
N CYS A 70 -6.46 -2.31 6.22
CA CYS A 70 -7.40 -3.38 6.48
C CYS A 70 -8.63 -2.85 7.24
N HIS A 71 -9.36 -1.92 6.62
CA HIS A 71 -10.48 -1.23 7.23
C HIS A 71 -11.74 -2.10 7.25
N ILE A 72 -12.03 -2.67 8.40
CA ILE A 72 -13.11 -3.67 8.55
C ILE A 72 -14.47 -3.10 8.15
N GLU A 73 -14.77 -1.85 8.50
CA GLU A 73 -16.06 -1.24 8.16
C GLU A 73 -16.23 -1.00 6.65
N THR A 74 -15.16 -0.63 5.94
CA THR A 74 -15.17 -0.60 4.48
C THR A 74 -15.38 -2.01 3.90
N LEU A 75 -14.64 -3.00 4.38
CA LEU A 75 -14.72 -4.38 3.88
C LEU A 75 -16.10 -5.02 4.08
N LYS A 76 -16.85 -4.65 5.12
CA LYS A 76 -18.24 -5.07 5.34
C LYS A 76 -19.21 -4.52 4.29
N ARG A 77 -18.91 -3.36 3.69
CA ARG A 77 -19.73 -2.73 2.66
C ARG A 77 -19.37 -3.13 1.24
N LEU A 78 -18.17 -3.65 1.03
CA LEU A 78 -17.74 -4.16 -0.27
C LEU A 78 -18.41 -5.52 -0.56
N PRO A 79 -18.68 -5.84 -1.85
CA PRO A 79 -19.32 -7.09 -2.26
C PRO A 79 -18.66 -8.33 -1.66
N ASN A 80 -19.46 -9.22 -1.08
CA ASN A 80 -18.96 -10.43 -0.40
C ASN A 80 -18.54 -11.55 -1.36
N ASP A 81 -18.97 -11.49 -2.63
CA ASP A 81 -18.58 -12.40 -3.70
C ASP A 81 -17.15 -12.18 -4.20
N LYS A 82 -16.51 -11.07 -3.82
CA LYS A 82 -15.13 -10.79 -4.16
C LYS A 82 -14.18 -11.41 -3.13
N SER A 83 -13.26 -12.26 -3.61
CA SER A 83 -12.22 -12.82 -2.76
C SER A 83 -11.27 -11.74 -2.23
N ILE A 84 -10.73 -11.96 -1.02
CA ILE A 84 -9.71 -11.10 -0.42
C ILE A 84 -8.37 -11.84 -0.44
N LEU A 85 -7.37 -11.24 -1.07
CA LEU A 85 -5.99 -11.67 -1.02
C LEU A 85 -5.29 -10.86 0.06
N ALA A 86 -4.64 -11.51 1.03
CA ALA A 86 -4.11 -10.81 2.18
C ALA A 86 -2.76 -11.35 2.63
N THR A 87 -1.85 -10.47 3.03
CA THR A 87 -0.61 -10.85 3.71
C THR A 87 -0.90 -11.56 5.03
N GLU A 88 0.06 -12.29 5.56
CA GLU A 88 -0.11 -13.22 6.68
C GLU A 88 -0.87 -12.62 7.89
N LYS A 89 -0.48 -11.43 8.35
CA LYS A 89 -1.13 -10.80 9.52
C LYS A 89 -2.55 -10.32 9.20
N ALA A 90 -2.75 -9.72 8.03
CA ALA A 90 -4.06 -9.31 7.56
C ALA A 90 -4.98 -10.52 7.35
N TYR A 91 -4.47 -11.61 6.76
CA TYR A 91 -5.19 -12.87 6.60
C TYR A 91 -5.73 -13.40 7.94
N ASN A 92 -4.89 -13.45 8.98
CA ASN A 92 -5.28 -13.93 10.30
C ASN A 92 -6.37 -13.05 10.96
N LYS A 93 -6.29 -11.72 10.79
CA LYS A 93 -7.32 -10.76 11.23
C LYS A 93 -8.62 -10.98 10.47
N LEU A 94 -8.55 -11.06 9.14
CA LEU A 94 -9.72 -11.16 8.27
C LEU A 94 -10.47 -12.48 8.41
N LYS A 95 -9.79 -13.62 8.57
CA LYS A 95 -10.43 -14.92 8.82
C LYS A 95 -11.30 -14.93 10.07
N LYS A 96 -10.93 -14.17 11.10
CA LYS A 96 -11.74 -14.03 12.33
C LYS A 96 -12.95 -13.12 12.09
N GLN A 97 -12.80 -12.07 11.28
CA GLN A 97 -13.86 -11.08 11.03
C GLN A 97 -14.88 -11.53 9.98
N PHE A 98 -14.43 -12.32 9.00
CA PHE A 98 -15.22 -12.75 7.84
C PHE A 98 -15.09 -14.27 7.62
N PRO A 99 -15.63 -15.13 8.55
CA PRO A 99 -15.41 -16.58 8.49
C PRO A 99 -15.98 -17.23 7.22
N ASN A 100 -17.01 -16.64 6.62
CA ASN A 100 -17.71 -17.17 5.44
C ASN A 100 -17.23 -16.55 4.11
N ARG A 101 -16.26 -15.63 4.14
CA ARG A 101 -15.73 -15.00 2.93
C ARG A 101 -14.50 -15.77 2.42
N GLU A 102 -14.35 -15.81 1.11
CA GLU A 102 -13.14 -16.36 0.51
C GLU A 102 -11.95 -15.42 0.80
N ILE A 103 -11.01 -15.88 1.63
CA ILE A 103 -9.80 -15.15 1.97
C ILE A 103 -8.62 -16.05 1.65
N ILE A 104 -7.72 -15.57 0.80
CA ILE A 104 -6.55 -16.27 0.29
C ILE A 104 -5.30 -15.58 0.85
N ARG A 105 -4.39 -16.38 1.41
CA ARG A 105 -3.15 -15.86 1.96
C ARG A 105 -2.14 -15.62 0.84
N ILE A 106 -1.55 -14.42 0.82
CA ILE A 106 -0.35 -14.12 0.05
C ILE A 106 0.85 -14.55 0.90
N ASP A 107 1.57 -15.55 0.44
CA ASP A 107 2.70 -16.13 1.17
C ASP A 107 4.01 -15.39 0.86
N THR A 108 5.04 -15.64 1.68
CA THR A 108 6.40 -15.14 1.49
C THR A 108 7.31 -16.14 0.76
N LYS A 109 6.89 -17.39 0.65
CA LYS A 109 7.68 -18.48 0.06
C LYS A 109 7.07 -19.04 -1.21
N ASN A 110 5.74 -19.01 -1.30
CA ASN A 110 5.01 -19.57 -2.41
C ASN A 110 4.27 -18.45 -3.15
N GLU A 111 4.35 -18.49 -4.46
CA GLU A 111 3.61 -17.59 -5.34
C GLU A 111 2.12 -17.91 -5.27
N MET A 112 1.30 -16.88 -5.14
CA MET A 112 -0.14 -16.99 -5.24
C MET A 112 -0.56 -16.39 -6.57
N GLU A 113 -1.13 -17.22 -7.47
CA GLU A 113 -1.60 -16.78 -8.78
C GLU A 113 -3.12 -16.51 -8.78
N LYS A 114 -3.52 -15.40 -9.39
CA LYS A 114 -4.90 -15.11 -9.79
C LYS A 114 -4.94 -14.43 -11.15
N ASN A 115 -5.72 -14.98 -12.09
CA ASN A 115 -5.88 -14.46 -13.44
C ASN A 115 -4.53 -14.18 -14.17
N LYS A 116 -3.55 -15.08 -13.99
CA LYS A 116 -2.19 -14.97 -14.54
C LYS A 116 -1.35 -13.82 -13.94
N ILE A 117 -1.73 -13.33 -12.81
CA ILE A 117 -0.97 -12.39 -11.99
C ILE A 117 -0.55 -13.09 -10.71
N ASN A 118 0.73 -13.01 -10.40
CA ASN A 118 1.33 -13.60 -9.22
C ASN A 118 1.54 -12.55 -8.14
N PHE A 119 1.42 -12.98 -6.89
CA PHE A 119 1.59 -12.18 -5.70
C PHE A 119 2.58 -12.87 -4.75
N ILE A 120 3.55 -12.12 -4.28
CA ILE A 120 4.48 -12.54 -3.21
C ILE A 120 4.51 -11.43 -2.16
N SER A 121 4.40 -11.80 -0.88
CA SER A 121 4.67 -10.86 0.21
C SER A 121 6.14 -10.94 0.62
N ILE A 122 6.77 -9.77 0.84
CA ILE A 122 8.16 -9.67 1.26
C ILE A 122 8.17 -9.14 2.70
N LYS A 123 8.77 -9.89 3.61
CA LYS A 123 8.89 -9.50 5.03
C LYS A 123 10.08 -8.56 5.23
N PRO A 124 9.97 -7.56 6.14
CA PRO A 124 11.14 -6.80 6.54
C PRO A 124 12.26 -7.72 7.07
N PRO A 125 13.54 -7.45 6.76
CA PRO A 125 14.65 -8.31 7.18
C PRO A 125 14.88 -8.31 8.69
N LYS A 126 14.47 -7.23 9.41
CA LYS A 126 14.63 -7.12 10.86
C LYS A 126 13.35 -7.52 11.59
N ILE A 127 13.48 -8.44 12.54
CA ILE A 127 12.34 -8.94 13.35
C ILE A 127 11.69 -7.85 14.21
N MET A 128 12.45 -6.82 14.59
CA MET A 128 11.99 -5.72 15.46
C MET A 128 11.40 -4.54 14.70
N ASP A 129 11.46 -4.52 13.38
CA ASP A 129 10.74 -3.51 12.62
C ASP A 129 9.23 -3.74 12.79
N PRO A 130 8.40 -2.68 12.98
CA PRO A 130 6.97 -2.82 12.84
C PRO A 130 6.75 -3.52 11.50
N ILE A 131 6.10 -4.70 11.52
CA ILE A 131 6.12 -5.61 10.37
C ILE A 131 5.24 -5.03 9.26
N TYR A 132 5.82 -4.21 8.42
CA TYR A 132 5.23 -3.72 7.19
C TYR A 132 5.71 -4.59 6.03
N PHE A 133 4.79 -5.38 5.46
CA PHE A 133 5.10 -6.17 4.28
C PHE A 133 5.21 -5.27 3.05
N ALA A 134 6.14 -5.59 2.15
CA ALA A 134 6.04 -5.17 0.76
C ALA A 134 5.32 -6.26 -0.06
N LEU A 135 4.69 -5.86 -1.15
CA LEU A 135 4.12 -6.77 -2.14
C LEU A 135 4.85 -6.65 -3.46
N LEU A 136 5.25 -7.78 -4.02
CA LEU A 136 5.65 -7.92 -5.40
C LEU A 136 4.50 -8.57 -6.16
N ILE A 137 3.95 -7.86 -7.15
CA ILE A 137 2.83 -8.28 -7.99
C ILE A 137 3.33 -8.31 -9.43
N TYR A 138 3.28 -9.45 -10.12
CA TYR A 138 3.90 -9.58 -11.43
C TYR A 138 3.12 -10.50 -12.38
N ASP A 139 3.32 -10.27 -13.67
CA ASP A 139 2.72 -11.05 -14.75
C ASP A 139 3.68 -12.15 -15.26
N GLN A 140 3.19 -12.95 -16.20
CA GLN A 140 3.95 -14.04 -16.81
C GLN A 140 5.16 -13.57 -17.66
N ASP A 141 5.19 -12.28 -18.05
CA ASP A 141 6.30 -11.66 -18.78
C ASP A 141 7.32 -10.98 -17.84
N ASN A 142 7.23 -11.26 -16.54
CA ASN A 142 8.05 -10.67 -15.47
C ASN A 142 7.93 -9.14 -15.37
N ASN A 143 6.82 -8.53 -15.83
CA ASN A 143 6.56 -7.14 -15.51
C ASN A 143 5.96 -7.06 -14.10
N GLY A 144 6.46 -6.15 -13.26
CA GLY A 144 6.10 -6.11 -11.86
C GLY A 144 5.60 -4.75 -11.37
N ILE A 145 4.82 -4.81 -10.29
CA ILE A 145 4.49 -3.70 -9.41
C ILE A 145 5.12 -4.00 -8.05
N PHE A 146 5.90 -3.08 -7.52
CA PHE A 146 6.43 -3.15 -6.16
C PHE A 146 5.67 -2.16 -5.27
N TYR A 147 4.97 -2.68 -4.27
CA TYR A 147 4.16 -1.90 -3.34
C TYR A 147 4.72 -1.97 -1.93
N ALA A 148 5.18 -0.86 -1.41
CA ALA A 148 5.75 -0.71 -0.07
C ALA A 148 5.21 0.56 0.60
N PRO A 149 3.97 0.53 1.12
CA PRO A 149 3.25 1.76 1.54
C PRO A 149 3.92 2.52 2.68
N HIS A 150 4.69 1.85 3.51
CA HIS A 150 5.44 2.46 4.63
C HIS A 150 6.95 2.60 4.36
N GLY A 151 7.38 2.47 3.08
CA GLY A 151 8.77 2.28 2.77
C GLY A 151 9.24 0.84 3.05
N PHE A 152 10.44 0.51 2.65
CA PHE A 152 11.00 -0.82 2.83
C PHE A 152 12.53 -0.81 2.73
N THR A 153 13.19 -1.73 3.42
CA THR A 153 14.61 -2.00 3.23
C THR A 153 14.77 -3.43 2.74
N LEU A 154 15.37 -3.60 1.56
CA LEU A 154 15.63 -4.92 0.98
C LEU A 154 16.97 -5.45 1.49
N ASP A 155 17.00 -6.72 1.93
CA ASP A 155 18.26 -7.44 2.05
C ASP A 155 18.73 -7.94 0.67
N GLU A 156 19.95 -8.50 0.58
CA GLU A 156 20.54 -8.92 -0.70
C GLU A 156 19.71 -10.01 -1.40
N ASN A 157 19.16 -10.98 -0.67
CA ASN A 157 18.32 -12.03 -1.26
C ASN A 157 17.00 -11.48 -1.79
N GLN A 158 16.40 -10.52 -1.07
CA GLN A 158 15.18 -9.84 -1.49
C GLN A 158 15.41 -8.94 -2.70
N LYS A 159 16.55 -8.26 -2.74
CA LYS A 159 16.97 -7.47 -3.88
C LYS A 159 17.21 -8.35 -5.12
N GLU A 160 17.89 -9.49 -4.97
CA GLU A 160 18.03 -10.48 -6.04
C GLU A 160 16.66 -11.00 -6.52
N LEU A 161 15.73 -11.26 -5.60
CA LEU A 161 14.36 -11.67 -5.95
C LEU A 161 13.66 -10.59 -6.79
N VAL A 162 13.61 -9.35 -6.31
CA VAL A 162 12.90 -8.25 -6.99
C VAL A 162 13.53 -7.94 -8.35
N ASN A 163 14.85 -8.01 -8.47
CA ASN A 163 15.58 -7.72 -9.71
C ASN A 163 15.43 -8.79 -10.81
N LYS A 164 14.78 -9.92 -10.52
CA LYS A 164 14.34 -10.86 -11.57
C LYS A 164 13.19 -10.31 -12.41
N PHE A 165 12.52 -9.24 -11.94
CA PHE A 165 11.34 -8.65 -12.55
C PHE A 165 11.64 -7.25 -13.09
N LYS A 166 10.94 -6.88 -14.17
CA LYS A 166 10.95 -5.53 -14.73
C LYS A 166 9.93 -4.69 -13.96
N ILE A 167 10.35 -4.01 -12.90
CA ILE A 167 9.43 -3.21 -12.09
C ILE A 167 8.94 -2.01 -12.90
N LYS A 168 7.70 -2.11 -13.40
CA LYS A 168 7.04 -1.04 -14.15
C LYS A 168 6.56 0.07 -13.24
N LEU A 169 6.17 -0.27 -12.02
CA LEU A 169 5.61 0.68 -11.07
C LEU A 169 6.08 0.36 -9.65
N MET A 170 6.63 1.36 -8.98
CA MET A 170 6.85 1.35 -7.55
C MET A 170 5.85 2.30 -6.88
N ILE A 171 5.18 1.83 -5.84
CA ILE A 171 4.27 2.64 -5.02
C ILE A 171 4.78 2.61 -3.59
N THR A 172 5.17 3.77 -3.04
CA THR A 172 5.74 3.87 -1.70
C THR A 172 5.46 5.24 -1.07
N THR A 173 5.60 5.36 0.26
CA THR A 173 5.43 6.64 0.95
C THR A 173 6.62 7.58 0.72
N PHE A 174 6.32 8.87 0.56
CA PHE A 174 7.33 9.92 0.50
C PHE A 174 7.38 10.71 1.82
N THR A 175 6.34 10.59 2.64
CA THR A 175 6.25 11.24 3.95
C THR A 175 7.20 10.59 4.95
N GLU A 176 7.94 11.41 5.71
CA GLU A 176 8.60 10.97 6.92
C GLU A 176 7.62 11.07 8.09
N PHE A 177 7.36 9.93 8.75
CA PHE A 177 6.54 9.86 9.95
C PHE A 177 7.34 9.20 11.06
N LYS A 178 7.55 9.93 12.16
CA LYS A 178 8.36 9.49 13.29
C LYS A 178 7.63 9.64 14.60
N LEU A 179 7.59 8.56 15.36
CA LEU A 179 7.18 8.52 16.76
C LEU A 179 8.37 8.59 17.71
N PRO A 180 8.17 8.88 19.00
CA PRO A 180 9.19 8.64 20.02
C PRO A 180 9.74 7.21 19.94
N LYS A 181 11.03 7.02 20.22
CA LYS A 181 11.68 5.69 20.13
C LYS A 181 10.96 4.60 20.92
N ILE A 182 10.40 4.94 22.09
CA ILE A 182 9.62 4.02 22.94
C ILE A 182 8.30 3.57 22.26
N MET A 183 7.81 4.31 21.28
CA MET A 183 6.60 4.01 20.51
C MET A 183 6.91 3.45 19.10
N GLY A 184 8.14 3.03 18.83
CA GLY A 184 8.53 2.40 17.56
C GLY A 184 9.48 3.22 16.67
N GLY A 185 9.65 4.52 16.90
CA GLY A 185 10.55 5.34 16.10
C GLY A 185 9.99 5.71 14.72
N TYR A 186 10.71 5.41 13.65
CA TYR A 186 10.24 5.68 12.29
C TYR A 186 9.16 4.68 11.88
N VAL A 187 7.99 5.22 11.52
CA VAL A 187 6.88 4.49 10.89
C VAL A 187 7.04 4.55 9.37
N ASN A 188 7.29 5.75 8.85
CA ASN A 188 7.61 5.97 7.44
C ASN A 188 8.96 6.68 7.36
N PRO A 189 9.93 6.17 6.59
CA PRO A 189 11.29 6.72 6.55
C PRO A 189 11.49 7.91 5.61
N GLY A 190 10.47 8.25 4.77
CA GLY A 190 10.50 9.40 3.89
C GLY A 190 11.40 9.24 2.65
N MET A 191 11.74 10.36 2.02
CA MET A 191 12.43 10.43 0.73
C MET A 191 13.78 9.71 0.68
N SER A 192 14.51 9.62 1.79
CA SER A 192 15.79 8.90 1.81
C SER A 192 15.62 7.42 1.44
N ASN A 193 14.55 6.79 1.94
CA ASN A 193 14.23 5.40 1.62
C ASN A 193 13.67 5.25 0.19
N VAL A 194 12.94 6.25 -0.30
CA VAL A 194 12.49 6.26 -1.70
C VAL A 194 13.67 6.22 -2.66
N TYR A 195 14.71 7.03 -2.43
CA TYR A 195 15.93 7.02 -3.24
C TYR A 195 16.71 5.71 -3.11
N GLU A 196 16.78 5.15 -1.90
CA GLU A 196 17.41 3.84 -1.69
C GLU A 196 16.71 2.75 -2.50
N LEU A 197 15.39 2.64 -2.40
CA LEU A 197 14.58 1.69 -3.17
C LEU A 197 14.70 1.93 -4.67
N TYR A 198 14.66 3.19 -5.11
CA TYR A 198 14.82 3.54 -6.52
C TYR A 198 16.15 3.01 -7.09
N ASN A 199 17.24 3.22 -6.38
CA ASN A 199 18.57 2.76 -6.81
C ASN A 199 18.71 1.22 -6.80
N GLN A 200 17.99 0.55 -5.89
CA GLN A 200 18.02 -0.92 -5.78
C GLN A 200 17.14 -1.61 -6.82
N ILE A 201 16.00 -1.02 -7.19
CA ILE A 201 14.94 -1.65 -7.99
C ILE A 201 14.89 -1.10 -9.42
N SER A 202 15.30 0.16 -9.64
CA SER A 202 15.24 0.88 -10.93
C SER A 202 13.84 0.79 -11.58
N PRO A 203 12.77 1.23 -10.90
CA PRO A 203 11.41 1.16 -11.42
C PRO A 203 11.23 2.11 -12.60
N LYS A 204 10.38 1.74 -13.58
CA LYS A 204 10.06 2.62 -14.71
C LYS A 204 9.27 3.86 -14.27
N TYR A 205 8.32 3.69 -13.35
CA TYR A 205 7.49 4.76 -12.79
C TYR A 205 7.44 4.65 -11.27
N ILE A 206 7.29 5.81 -10.60
CA ILE A 206 7.10 5.88 -9.16
C ILE A 206 5.84 6.68 -8.89
N ILE A 207 5.04 6.22 -7.91
CA ILE A 207 3.87 6.93 -7.40
C ILE A 207 3.97 6.95 -5.88
N ASN A 208 3.66 8.09 -5.31
CA ASN A 208 3.59 8.24 -3.87
C ASN A 208 2.26 7.68 -3.31
N THR A 209 2.31 7.21 -2.08
CA THR A 209 1.14 6.75 -1.31
C THR A 209 1.31 7.11 0.15
N HIS A 210 0.25 7.07 0.95
CA HIS A 210 0.31 7.31 2.37
C HIS A 210 0.84 8.70 2.76
N ASP A 211 0.58 9.69 1.91
CA ASP A 211 1.09 11.07 2.03
C ASP A 211 -0.05 12.08 2.26
N GLU A 212 -1.27 11.64 2.53
CA GLU A 212 -2.41 12.50 2.82
C GLU A 212 -2.22 13.23 4.15
N LYS A 213 -2.50 14.53 4.16
CA LYS A 213 -2.71 15.27 5.41
C LYS A 213 -4.06 14.88 5.98
N LYS A 214 -4.06 14.14 7.08
CA LYS A 214 -5.28 13.63 7.74
C LYS A 214 -5.68 14.51 8.93
N LYS A 215 -6.98 14.58 9.23
CA LYS A 215 -7.44 15.07 10.52
C LYS A 215 -7.18 13.98 11.55
N ALA A 216 -6.47 14.27 12.62
CA ALA A 216 -6.07 13.29 13.63
C ALA A 216 -6.41 13.75 15.06
N LYS A 217 -6.68 12.78 15.93
CA LYS A 217 -6.85 12.95 17.38
C LYS A 217 -6.10 11.85 18.12
N GLY A 218 -5.80 12.11 19.39
CA GLY A 218 -5.17 11.14 20.28
C GLY A 218 -3.69 11.40 20.51
N LEU A 219 -3.07 10.54 21.32
CA LEU A 219 -1.69 10.70 21.78
C LEU A 219 -0.69 10.69 20.62
N VAL A 220 -0.93 9.85 19.61
CA VAL A 220 -0.08 9.75 18.42
C VAL A 220 -0.01 11.10 17.69
N SER A 221 -1.14 11.78 17.49
CA SER A 221 -1.16 13.09 16.81
C SER A 221 -0.42 14.20 17.55
N LEU A 222 -0.25 14.07 18.89
CA LEU A 222 0.48 15.03 19.70
C LEU A 222 2.00 14.75 19.69
N LEU A 223 2.40 13.50 19.54
CA LEU A 223 3.79 13.06 19.68
C LEU A 223 4.49 12.82 18.34
N ALA A 224 3.73 12.63 17.28
CA ALA A 224 4.26 12.37 15.96
C ALA A 224 4.97 13.61 15.38
N LYS A 225 6.11 13.36 14.73
CA LYS A 225 6.79 14.34 13.88
C LYS A 225 6.58 13.89 12.44
N ILE A 226 5.90 14.74 11.65
CA ILE A 226 5.54 14.43 10.27
C ILE A 226 6.21 15.47 9.37
N LYS A 227 6.91 14.97 8.34
CA LYS A 227 7.46 15.81 7.27
C LYS A 227 6.89 15.33 5.95
N TYR A 228 5.97 16.12 5.40
CA TYR A 228 5.38 15.85 4.09
C TYR A 228 6.35 16.17 2.96
N PRO A 229 6.29 15.43 1.85
CA PRO A 229 7.13 15.71 0.69
C PRO A 229 6.73 17.02 0.00
N ASP A 230 7.71 17.67 -0.62
CA ASP A 230 7.46 18.73 -1.61
C ASP A 230 7.35 18.07 -2.99
N LEU A 231 6.11 17.72 -3.37
CA LEU A 231 5.84 16.97 -4.61
C LEU A 231 6.21 17.76 -5.86
N GLU A 232 6.09 19.11 -5.86
CA GLU A 232 6.46 19.95 -6.99
C GLU A 232 7.97 19.88 -7.25
N SER A 233 8.78 19.95 -6.20
CA SER A 233 10.23 19.79 -6.31
C SER A 233 10.62 18.39 -6.80
N ILE A 234 9.89 17.36 -6.38
CA ILE A 234 10.16 15.96 -6.78
C ILE A 234 9.81 15.71 -8.25
N GLU A 235 8.72 16.29 -8.76
CA GLU A 235 8.35 16.21 -10.18
C GLU A 235 9.43 16.73 -11.12
N ASN A 236 10.24 17.68 -10.66
CA ASN A 236 11.32 18.28 -11.43
C ASN A 236 12.67 17.53 -11.34
N ILE A 237 12.75 16.43 -10.60
CA ILE A 237 13.98 15.63 -10.50
C ILE A 237 14.18 14.86 -11.82
N LYS A 238 15.25 15.18 -12.52
CA LYS A 238 15.62 14.52 -13.77
C LYS A 238 15.84 13.02 -13.53
N ASP A 239 15.34 12.19 -14.45
CA ASP A 239 15.46 10.74 -14.44
C ASP A 239 14.73 10.02 -13.28
N PHE A 240 13.97 10.76 -12.45
CA PHE A 240 13.12 10.22 -11.40
C PHE A 240 11.67 10.22 -11.89
N ASN A 241 11.26 9.22 -12.64
CA ASN A 241 9.94 9.14 -13.31
C ASN A 241 8.77 9.08 -12.30
N PHE A 242 8.67 10.12 -11.47
CA PHE A 242 7.59 10.30 -10.52
C PHE A 242 6.33 10.77 -11.24
N ILE A 243 5.21 10.16 -10.91
CA ILE A 243 3.89 10.52 -11.40
C ILE A 243 3.04 10.94 -10.21
N ASN A 244 2.77 12.22 -10.11
CA ASN A 244 1.87 12.75 -9.10
C ASN A 244 0.42 12.48 -9.49
N ILE A 245 -0.32 11.82 -8.59
CA ILE A 245 -1.76 11.60 -8.73
C ILE A 245 -2.44 12.23 -7.52
N ASP A 246 -2.84 13.48 -7.64
CA ASP A 246 -3.48 14.28 -6.59
C ASP A 246 -5.02 14.24 -6.61
N ASN A 247 -5.58 13.40 -7.48
CA ASN A 247 -7.01 13.33 -7.74
C ASN A 247 -7.47 11.88 -7.99
N TYR A 248 -8.77 11.70 -8.23
CA TYR A 248 -9.38 10.38 -8.45
C TYR A 248 -9.54 10.01 -9.94
N LYS A 249 -8.78 10.62 -10.82
CA LYS A 249 -8.75 10.23 -12.24
C LYS A 249 -7.88 8.99 -12.44
N SER A 250 -8.26 8.17 -13.40
CA SER A 250 -7.44 7.01 -13.79
C SER A 250 -6.30 7.46 -14.71
N ILE A 251 -5.14 6.87 -14.52
CA ILE A 251 -4.01 6.98 -15.45
C ILE A 251 -3.64 5.61 -15.99
N THR A 252 -3.02 5.58 -17.15
CA THR A 252 -2.52 4.35 -17.80
C THR A 252 -1.02 4.45 -18.00
N LEU A 253 -0.30 3.42 -17.54
CA LEU A 253 1.15 3.27 -17.62
C LEU A 253 1.51 2.15 -18.59
N ASN A 254 2.44 2.40 -19.49
CA ASN A 254 2.89 1.46 -20.53
C ASN A 254 4.27 0.87 -20.23
#